data_77b54580f424066f6f3a4b28c765db25
#
_entry.id   77b54580f424066f6f3a4b28c765db25
#
_cell.length_a   1.000
_cell.length_b   1.000
_cell.length_c   1.000
_cell.angle_alpha   90.00
_cell.angle_beta   90.00
_cell.angle_gamma   90.00
#
_symmetry.space_group_name_H-M   'P 1'
#
loop_
_entity.id
_entity.type
_entity.pdbx_description
1 polymer ?
#
loop_
_entity_poly.entity_id
_entity_poly.type
_entity_poly.pdbx_seq_one_letter_code
_entity_poly.pdbx_strand_id
1 'polypeptide(L)'
;MKPIKKISDVSFFRLFEGEAYYTTDGSNPFGMSLHSEEKLLVPDKVCLSQFFPLGDTMLFVKWKEPYTYELNLKTGVERVVRDEAVQAVSEQYINYRNTEKKTNSYVNRTSGTYYVLPYILWGFLPDGGIAEDDTEIFRVDQDGNILWSFPFVDLDEDNIYTPGEVDHIVKILGIVNDLLWFSTQFGRLVALDVATGKVVYQLSGNPADQGKVEYTQVAGLGDCFYRESDRSIVCISYLGFQVIDTSTGDLAESCVFLEEDPDGIGRFDYIYAPNLQGDYFTFLAEMKTDRYGIGRVGIFDLKARKLLWTEEIIPFEERKATRNHLVTSQPLYISGDKLYIKDVKDTLHIFQRE
;
A
#
# COMPACT_ATOMS: atom_id res chain seq x y z
N MET A 1 -1.14 13.80 18.82
CA MET A 1 0.09 12.94 18.81
C MET A 1 1.27 13.79 19.24
N LYS A 2 2.29 13.17 19.82
CA LYS A 2 3.47 13.88 20.30
C LYS A 2 4.73 13.18 19.78
N PRO A 3 5.76 13.92 19.37
CA PRO A 3 7.02 13.34 18.93
C PRO A 3 7.71 12.62 20.09
N ILE A 4 8.15 11.40 19.88
CA ILE A 4 8.84 10.61 20.90
C ILE A 4 10.28 10.29 20.53
N LYS A 5 10.62 10.14 19.24
CA LYS A 5 11.96 9.76 18.81
C LYS A 5 12.24 10.21 17.37
N LYS A 6 13.51 10.54 17.12
CA LYS A 6 14.10 10.67 15.79
C LYS A 6 15.28 9.74 15.68
N ILE A 7 15.39 9.02 14.57
CA ILE A 7 16.51 8.10 14.30
C ILE A 7 17.10 8.50 12.96
N SER A 8 18.35 8.89 12.94
CA SER A 8 19.09 9.26 11.73
C SER A 8 19.67 8.03 11.03
N ASP A 9 20.02 8.22 9.75
CA ASP A 9 20.70 7.22 8.91
C ASP A 9 19.89 5.94 8.70
N VAL A 10 18.55 6.05 8.71
CA VAL A 10 17.65 4.94 8.45
C VAL A 10 17.53 4.71 6.95
N SER A 11 18.34 3.82 6.40
CA SER A 11 18.33 3.49 4.98
C SER A 11 17.08 2.73 4.56
N PHE A 12 16.51 1.94 5.45
CA PHE A 12 15.27 1.19 5.21
C PHE A 12 14.43 1.09 6.49
N PHE A 13 13.11 1.14 6.29
CA PHE A 13 12.12 0.98 7.35
C PHE A 13 10.92 0.16 6.83
N ARG A 14 10.40 -0.74 7.67
CA ARG A 14 9.21 -1.54 7.40
C ARG A 14 8.44 -1.83 8.67
N LEU A 15 7.10 -1.77 8.59
CA LEU A 15 6.23 -2.43 9.54
C LEU A 15 5.91 -3.85 9.04
N PHE A 16 5.96 -4.81 9.94
CA PHE A 16 5.57 -6.18 9.68
C PHE A 16 4.91 -6.77 10.92
N GLU A 17 3.69 -7.30 10.78
CA GLU A 17 2.89 -7.88 11.88
C GLU A 17 2.82 -6.97 13.14
N GLY A 18 2.68 -5.66 12.93
CA GLY A 18 2.57 -4.68 14.01
C GLY A 18 3.91 -4.22 14.62
N GLU A 19 5.02 -4.86 14.28
CA GLU A 19 6.36 -4.52 14.74
C GLU A 19 7.10 -3.64 13.73
N ALA A 20 7.89 -2.68 14.22
CA ALA A 20 8.69 -1.79 13.40
C ALA A 20 10.14 -2.29 13.30
N TYR A 21 10.60 -2.45 12.07
CA TYR A 21 11.97 -2.84 11.74
C TYR A 21 12.65 -1.75 10.92
N TYR A 22 13.88 -1.42 11.25
CA TYR A 22 14.67 -0.46 10.48
C TYR A 22 16.15 -0.86 10.43
N THR A 23 16.83 -0.39 9.39
CA THR A 23 18.28 -0.52 9.27
C THR A 23 18.89 0.86 9.26
N THR A 24 19.97 1.04 10.02
CA THR A 24 20.81 2.23 9.92
C THR A 24 21.95 1.97 8.97
N ASP A 25 22.25 2.94 8.11
CA ASP A 25 23.37 2.85 7.19
C ASP A 25 24.69 2.90 7.99
N GLY A 26 25.28 1.75 8.10
CA GLY A 26 26.60 1.58 8.67
C GLY A 26 27.31 0.54 7.83
N SER A 27 28.45 0.88 7.32
CA SER A 27 29.34 -0.03 6.62
C SER A 27 29.52 -1.35 7.36
N ASN A 28 28.72 -2.36 7.06
CA ASN A 28 28.80 -3.76 7.48
C ASN A 28 29.13 -4.09 8.97
N PRO A 29 28.39 -4.99 9.57
CA PRO A 29 27.16 -5.63 9.13
C PRO A 29 25.94 -4.77 9.43
N PHE A 30 24.90 -4.86 8.60
CA PHE A 30 23.64 -4.18 8.82
C PHE A 30 23.05 -4.56 10.18
N GLY A 31 22.99 -3.58 11.11
CA GLY A 31 22.24 -3.77 12.35
C GLY A 31 20.77 -3.48 12.09
N MET A 32 19.89 -4.44 12.33
CA MET A 32 18.45 -4.18 12.48
C MET A 32 18.16 -3.87 13.94
N SER A 33 17.35 -2.83 14.16
CA SER A 33 16.80 -2.56 15.47
C SER A 33 15.32 -2.82 15.45
N LEU A 34 14.88 -3.67 16.37
CA LEU A 34 13.48 -3.80 16.72
C LEU A 34 13.00 -2.51 17.40
N HIS A 35 11.71 -2.30 17.39
CA HIS A 35 11.09 -1.19 18.12
C HIS A 35 11.41 -1.20 19.62
N SER A 36 11.74 -2.37 20.19
CA SER A 36 12.24 -2.57 21.55
C SER A 36 13.66 -2.05 21.81
N GLU A 37 14.33 -1.45 20.81
CA GLU A 37 15.74 -1.00 20.85
C GLU A 37 16.78 -2.12 20.84
N GLU A 38 16.37 -3.37 20.69
CA GLU A 38 17.29 -4.48 20.54
C GLU A 38 17.93 -4.45 19.15
N LYS A 39 19.26 -4.41 19.10
CA LYS A 39 20.02 -4.54 17.86
C LYS A 39 20.13 -6.01 17.51
N LEU A 40 19.59 -6.36 16.35
CA LEU A 40 19.83 -7.66 15.74
C LEU A 40 21.02 -7.57 14.78
N LEU A 41 21.97 -8.47 14.94
CA LEU A 41 23.00 -8.66 13.93
C LEU A 41 22.36 -9.40 12.74
N VAL A 42 22.32 -8.72 11.62
CA VAL A 42 21.82 -9.31 10.37
C VAL A 42 23.04 -9.81 9.59
N PRO A 43 22.95 -10.98 8.96
CA PRO A 43 24.04 -11.53 8.14
C PRO A 43 24.45 -10.55 7.03
N ASP A 44 25.72 -10.64 6.62
CA ASP A 44 26.25 -9.84 5.52
C ASP A 44 25.45 -10.04 4.23
N LYS A 45 25.30 -8.96 3.44
CA LYS A 45 24.70 -8.99 2.10
C LYS A 45 23.20 -9.22 2.03
N VAL A 46 22.45 -8.98 3.11
CA VAL A 46 20.98 -9.04 3.06
C VAL A 46 20.43 -8.02 2.06
N CYS A 47 19.50 -8.47 1.23
CA CYS A 47 18.74 -7.60 0.35
C CYS A 47 17.66 -6.88 1.16
N LEU A 48 17.79 -5.56 1.36
CA LEU A 48 16.91 -4.78 2.23
C LEU A 48 15.42 -4.81 1.83
N SER A 49 15.12 -4.99 0.55
CA SER A 49 13.75 -5.12 0.06
C SER A 49 13.14 -6.50 0.29
N GLN A 50 13.95 -7.48 0.65
CA GLN A 50 13.57 -8.90 0.72
C GLN A 50 13.98 -9.51 2.07
N PHE A 51 13.59 -8.88 3.16
CA PHE A 51 13.65 -9.47 4.48
C PHE A 51 12.28 -9.38 5.17
N PHE A 52 11.90 -10.45 5.85
CA PHE A 52 10.56 -10.62 6.40
C PHE A 52 10.67 -11.29 7.77
N PRO A 53 10.53 -10.53 8.86
CA PRO A 53 10.47 -11.09 10.21
C PRO A 53 9.21 -11.94 10.38
N LEU A 54 9.32 -13.10 11.00
CA LEU A 54 8.25 -14.05 11.27
C LEU A 54 8.39 -14.59 12.70
N GLY A 55 7.93 -13.83 13.67
CA GLY A 55 8.09 -14.16 15.08
C GLY A 55 9.58 -14.28 15.46
N ASP A 56 10.01 -15.48 15.91
CA ASP A 56 11.40 -15.74 16.31
C ASP A 56 12.36 -16.01 15.15
N THR A 57 11.89 -15.92 13.91
CA THR A 57 12.69 -16.15 12.70
C THR A 57 12.58 -14.99 11.73
N MET A 58 13.47 -14.92 10.78
CA MET A 58 13.46 -13.97 9.70
C MET A 58 13.75 -14.68 8.38
N LEU A 59 12.86 -14.52 7.38
CA LEU A 59 13.16 -14.92 6.01
C LEU A 59 13.83 -13.76 5.27
N PHE A 60 14.86 -14.07 4.49
CA PHE A 60 15.56 -13.05 3.72
C PHE A 60 16.30 -13.63 2.50
N VAL A 61 16.72 -12.72 1.62
CA VAL A 61 17.54 -13.03 0.45
C VAL A 61 18.87 -12.30 0.58
N LYS A 62 19.96 -12.94 0.20
CA LYS A 62 21.27 -12.30 0.08
C LYS A 62 21.43 -11.67 -1.31
N TRP A 63 22.14 -10.56 -1.37
CA TRP A 63 22.41 -9.83 -2.62
C TRP A 63 23.02 -10.74 -3.67
N LYS A 64 22.39 -10.83 -4.84
CA LYS A 64 22.78 -11.68 -6.00
C LYS A 64 22.65 -13.19 -5.79
N GLU A 65 21.99 -13.64 -4.73
CA GLU A 65 21.73 -15.06 -4.52
C GLU A 65 20.23 -15.35 -4.72
N PRO A 66 19.87 -16.46 -5.39
CA PRO A 66 18.47 -16.79 -5.68
C PRO A 66 17.79 -17.58 -4.54
N TYR A 67 18.43 -17.69 -3.37
CA TYR A 67 17.98 -18.54 -2.27
C TYR A 67 17.26 -17.73 -1.20
N THR A 68 16.26 -18.36 -0.55
CA THR A 68 15.71 -17.88 0.71
C THR A 68 16.45 -18.48 1.88
N TYR A 69 16.91 -17.62 2.74
CA TYR A 69 17.55 -17.95 4.02
C TYR A 69 16.56 -17.75 5.16
N GLU A 70 16.68 -18.58 6.20
CA GLU A 70 16.01 -18.37 7.47
C GLU A 70 17.07 -18.12 8.54
N LEU A 71 16.92 -17.03 9.29
CA LEU A 71 17.70 -16.72 10.46
C LEU A 71 16.84 -16.92 11.71
N ASN A 72 17.29 -17.72 12.66
CA ASN A 72 16.69 -17.74 13.99
C ASN A 72 17.20 -16.54 14.79
N LEU A 73 16.30 -15.63 15.15
CA LEU A 73 16.64 -14.36 15.79
C LEU A 73 17.18 -14.53 17.21
N LYS A 74 16.88 -15.66 17.88
CA LYS A 74 17.35 -15.96 19.26
C LYS A 74 18.73 -16.59 19.26
N THR A 75 19.01 -17.47 18.31
CA THR A 75 20.25 -18.26 18.30
C THR A 75 21.29 -17.75 17.32
N GLY A 76 20.90 -16.89 16.37
CA GLY A 76 21.75 -16.43 15.27
C GLY A 76 22.07 -17.50 14.24
N VAL A 77 21.38 -18.66 14.29
CA VAL A 77 21.61 -19.75 13.33
C VAL A 77 20.92 -19.43 12.01
N GLU A 78 21.69 -19.45 10.95
CA GLU A 78 21.25 -19.25 9.56
C GLU A 78 21.22 -20.56 8.81
N ARG A 79 20.20 -20.76 7.96
CA ARG A 79 20.11 -21.88 7.04
C ARG A 79 19.40 -21.51 5.72
N VAL A 80 19.73 -22.17 4.63
CA VAL A 80 18.94 -22.10 3.38
C VAL A 80 17.69 -22.94 3.58
N VAL A 81 16.52 -22.36 3.28
CA VAL A 81 15.23 -23.03 3.42
C VAL A 81 14.55 -23.27 2.06
N ARG A 82 14.94 -22.49 1.02
CA ARG A 82 14.44 -22.65 -0.34
C ARG A 82 15.48 -22.25 -1.38
N ASP A 83 15.36 -22.86 -2.57
CA ASP A 83 16.11 -22.54 -3.79
C ASP A 83 15.44 -21.46 -4.66
N GLU A 84 14.47 -20.75 -4.09
CA GLU A 84 13.74 -19.64 -4.66
C GLU A 84 13.87 -18.42 -3.75
N ALA A 85 13.88 -17.21 -4.32
CA ALA A 85 13.99 -15.99 -3.55
C ALA A 85 12.63 -15.55 -2.99
N VAL A 86 12.52 -15.32 -1.68
CA VAL A 86 11.31 -14.74 -1.07
C VAL A 86 11.09 -13.32 -1.59
N GLN A 87 9.89 -13.04 -2.08
CA GLN A 87 9.51 -11.73 -2.65
C GLN A 87 8.58 -10.95 -1.74
N ALA A 88 7.61 -11.64 -1.14
CA ALA A 88 6.62 -11.04 -0.28
C ALA A 88 6.15 -12.02 0.79
N VAL A 89 5.74 -11.46 1.92
CA VAL A 89 5.06 -12.19 2.98
C VAL A 89 3.84 -11.36 3.38
N SER A 90 2.67 -11.98 3.32
CA SER A 90 1.41 -11.42 3.80
C SER A 90 0.88 -12.25 4.97
N GLU A 91 -0.26 -11.86 5.53
CA GLU A 91 -0.94 -12.66 6.54
C GLU A 91 -1.38 -14.03 6.00
N GLN A 92 -1.71 -14.11 4.72
CA GLN A 92 -2.26 -15.31 4.09
C GLN A 92 -1.21 -16.21 3.45
N TYR A 93 -0.14 -15.65 2.86
CA TYR A 93 0.82 -16.43 2.07
C TYR A 93 2.24 -15.88 2.12
N ILE A 94 3.19 -16.74 1.73
CA ILE A 94 4.56 -16.37 1.40
C ILE A 94 4.76 -16.58 -0.11
N ASN A 95 5.22 -15.55 -0.80
CA ASN A 95 5.56 -15.60 -2.22
C ASN A 95 7.07 -15.77 -2.38
N TYR A 96 7.44 -16.73 -3.20
CA TYR A 96 8.81 -16.99 -3.66
C TYR A 96 8.88 -16.87 -5.18
N ARG A 97 10.00 -16.39 -5.71
CA ARG A 97 10.24 -16.28 -7.15
C ARG A 97 11.41 -17.15 -7.60
N ASN A 98 11.16 -17.97 -8.60
CA ASN A 98 12.19 -18.66 -9.35
C ASN A 98 12.55 -17.81 -10.58
N THR A 99 13.72 -17.17 -10.57
CA THR A 99 14.16 -16.28 -11.64
C THR A 99 14.52 -17.02 -12.92
N GLU A 100 14.98 -18.27 -12.83
CA GLU A 100 15.34 -19.09 -13.99
C GLU A 100 14.10 -19.58 -14.74
N LYS A 101 13.12 -20.08 -14.00
CA LYS A 101 11.86 -20.60 -14.56
C LYS A 101 10.83 -19.49 -14.82
N LYS A 102 11.07 -18.27 -14.33
CA LYS A 102 10.13 -17.13 -14.36
C LYS A 102 8.76 -17.46 -13.74
N THR A 103 8.75 -18.27 -12.69
CA THR A 103 7.54 -18.66 -11.96
C THR A 103 7.53 -18.06 -10.56
N ASN A 104 6.33 -17.87 -10.04
CA ASN A 104 6.08 -17.52 -8.64
C ASN A 104 5.51 -18.71 -7.90
N SER A 105 6.01 -18.96 -6.71
CA SER A 105 5.55 -20.01 -5.82
C SER A 105 4.87 -19.38 -4.62
N TYR A 106 3.67 -19.84 -4.30
CA TYR A 106 2.86 -19.29 -3.20
C TYR A 106 2.59 -20.38 -2.17
N VAL A 107 2.91 -20.12 -0.93
CA VAL A 107 2.64 -21.03 0.18
C VAL A 107 1.61 -20.36 1.10
N ASN A 108 0.43 -20.94 1.22
CA ASN A 108 -0.57 -20.47 2.16
C ASN A 108 -0.07 -20.73 3.59
N ARG A 109 0.00 -19.70 4.43
CA ARG A 109 0.55 -19.77 5.80
C ARG A 109 -0.29 -20.60 6.76
N THR A 110 -1.58 -20.72 6.49
CA THR A 110 -2.51 -21.46 7.36
C THR A 110 -2.62 -22.92 6.97
N SER A 111 -2.87 -23.19 5.68
CA SER A 111 -3.09 -24.55 5.17
C SER A 111 -1.81 -25.26 4.75
N GLY A 112 -0.74 -24.52 4.46
CA GLY A 112 0.46 -25.04 3.82
C GLY A 112 0.29 -25.38 2.35
N THR A 113 -0.86 -25.06 1.74
CA THR A 113 -1.12 -25.31 0.32
C THR A 113 -0.11 -24.54 -0.53
N TYR A 114 0.37 -25.19 -1.58
CA TYR A 114 1.44 -24.69 -2.45
C TYR A 114 0.96 -24.57 -3.88
N TYR A 115 1.18 -23.41 -4.50
CA TYR A 115 0.87 -23.12 -5.89
C TYR A 115 2.13 -22.67 -6.62
N VAL A 116 2.28 -23.05 -7.88
CA VAL A 116 3.31 -22.51 -8.78
C VAL A 116 2.61 -21.89 -9.97
N LEU A 117 2.74 -20.59 -10.13
CA LEU A 117 2.04 -19.83 -11.16
C LEU A 117 3.04 -18.96 -11.95
N PRO A 118 2.87 -18.79 -13.27
CA PRO A 118 3.62 -17.80 -14.02
C PRO A 118 3.18 -16.36 -13.72
N TYR A 119 2.06 -16.19 -13.01
CA TYR A 119 1.40 -14.92 -12.71
C TYR A 119 1.69 -14.43 -11.28
N ILE A 120 1.32 -13.18 -11.01
CA ILE A 120 1.32 -12.63 -9.65
C ILE A 120 -0.02 -12.98 -9.01
N LEU A 121 0.00 -13.82 -7.96
CA LEU A 121 -1.20 -14.12 -7.17
C LEU A 121 -1.43 -12.97 -6.19
N TRP A 122 -2.60 -12.38 -6.28
CA TRP A 122 -3.00 -11.34 -5.37
C TRP A 122 -3.60 -11.88 -4.06
N GLY A 123 -4.37 -12.95 -4.14
CA GLY A 123 -4.98 -13.58 -2.96
C GLY A 123 -5.53 -14.97 -3.22
N PHE A 124 -5.69 -15.74 -2.13
CA PHE A 124 -6.25 -17.08 -2.17
C PHE A 124 -7.77 -17.05 -2.02
N LEU A 125 -8.42 -17.92 -2.76
CA LEU A 125 -9.81 -18.33 -2.59
C LEU A 125 -9.86 -19.77 -2.09
N PRO A 126 -10.99 -20.25 -1.55
CA PRO A 126 -11.13 -21.63 -1.11
C PRO A 126 -10.84 -22.68 -2.20
N ASP A 127 -11.10 -22.31 -3.46
CA ASP A 127 -10.99 -23.16 -4.65
C ASP A 127 -9.97 -22.65 -5.69
N GLY A 128 -9.04 -21.78 -5.28
CA GLY A 128 -8.03 -21.25 -6.18
C GLY A 128 -7.51 -19.88 -5.77
N GLY A 129 -7.54 -18.90 -6.67
CA GLY A 129 -7.06 -17.54 -6.37
C GLY A 129 -7.38 -16.50 -7.43
N ILE A 130 -7.10 -15.26 -7.08
CA ILE A 130 -7.08 -14.12 -8.02
C ILE A 130 -5.64 -13.81 -8.33
N ALA A 131 -5.31 -13.76 -9.60
CA ALA A 131 -3.98 -13.45 -10.11
C ALA A 131 -4.04 -12.36 -11.17
N GLU A 132 -2.92 -11.71 -11.43
CA GLU A 132 -2.78 -10.67 -12.43
C GLU A 132 -1.46 -10.76 -13.17
N ASP A 133 -1.42 -10.16 -14.34
CA ASP A 133 -0.23 -9.74 -15.04
C ASP A 133 -0.41 -8.28 -15.50
N ASP A 134 0.51 -7.78 -16.33
CA ASP A 134 0.48 -6.39 -16.79
C ASP A 134 -0.71 -6.09 -17.73
N THR A 135 -1.45 -7.09 -18.19
CA THR A 135 -2.47 -6.96 -19.25
C THR A 135 -3.87 -7.37 -18.83
N GLU A 136 -4.00 -8.22 -17.81
CA GLU A 136 -5.30 -8.75 -17.40
C GLU A 136 -5.30 -9.25 -15.95
N ILE A 137 -6.47 -9.36 -15.36
CA ILE A 137 -6.72 -10.04 -14.09
C ILE A 137 -7.46 -11.34 -14.36
N PHE A 138 -7.13 -12.40 -13.62
CA PHE A 138 -7.76 -13.70 -13.79
C PHE A 138 -8.10 -14.39 -12.48
N ARG A 139 -9.10 -15.25 -12.55
CA ARG A 139 -9.32 -16.27 -11.55
C ARG A 139 -8.67 -17.56 -12.00
N VAL A 140 -7.94 -18.18 -11.08
CA VAL A 140 -7.31 -19.50 -11.30
C VAL A 140 -7.88 -20.52 -10.33
N ASP A 141 -7.94 -21.78 -10.77
CA ASP A 141 -8.28 -22.91 -9.89
C ASP A 141 -7.07 -23.34 -9.04
N GLN A 142 -7.23 -24.43 -8.26
CA GLN A 142 -6.18 -24.99 -7.41
C GLN A 142 -4.99 -25.56 -8.22
N ASP A 143 -5.20 -25.90 -9.47
CA ASP A 143 -4.17 -26.42 -10.37
C ASP A 143 -3.50 -25.30 -11.18
N GLY A 144 -3.95 -24.05 -11.03
CA GLY A 144 -3.44 -22.88 -11.73
C GLY A 144 -4.05 -22.67 -13.12
N ASN A 145 -5.12 -23.40 -13.47
CA ASN A 145 -5.83 -23.16 -14.73
C ASN A 145 -6.70 -21.92 -14.63
N ILE A 146 -6.71 -21.12 -15.69
CA ILE A 146 -7.53 -19.89 -15.76
C ILE A 146 -9.00 -20.30 -15.92
N LEU A 147 -9.83 -19.86 -14.98
CA LEU A 147 -11.28 -20.04 -15.01
C LEU A 147 -11.97 -18.93 -15.79
N TRP A 148 -11.51 -17.69 -15.62
CA TRP A 148 -11.89 -16.52 -16.41
C TRP A 148 -10.76 -15.50 -16.42
N SER A 149 -10.75 -14.61 -17.40
CA SER A 149 -9.88 -13.43 -17.43
C SER A 149 -10.69 -12.16 -17.74
N PHE A 150 -10.17 -11.04 -17.29
CA PHE A 150 -10.67 -9.70 -17.57
C PHE A 150 -9.52 -8.86 -18.10
N PRO A 151 -9.44 -8.61 -19.43
CA PRO A 151 -8.36 -7.84 -20.03
C PRO A 151 -8.55 -6.35 -19.76
N PHE A 152 -7.46 -5.66 -19.42
CA PHE A 152 -7.53 -4.22 -19.09
C PHE A 152 -7.90 -3.34 -20.29
N VAL A 153 -7.70 -3.83 -21.52
CA VAL A 153 -8.15 -3.16 -22.72
C VAL A 153 -9.68 -2.95 -22.74
N ASP A 154 -10.44 -3.78 -22.02
CA ASP A 154 -11.90 -3.62 -21.89
C ASP A 154 -12.29 -2.43 -20.99
N LEU A 155 -11.32 -1.82 -20.28
CA LEU A 155 -11.54 -0.61 -19.47
C LEU A 155 -11.51 0.68 -20.28
N ASP A 156 -11.40 0.60 -21.61
CA ASP A 156 -11.27 1.73 -22.53
C ASP A 156 -9.88 2.42 -22.51
N GLU A 157 -9.38 2.72 -23.71
CA GLU A 157 -8.05 3.32 -23.92
C GLU A 157 -8.05 4.85 -23.80
N ASP A 158 -9.22 5.45 -23.59
CA ASP A 158 -9.36 6.90 -23.57
C ASP A 158 -8.87 7.52 -22.25
N ASN A 159 -7.64 8.03 -22.28
CA ASN A 159 -7.13 8.91 -21.26
C ASN A 159 -6.76 10.26 -21.89
N ILE A 160 -7.28 11.36 -21.34
CA ILE A 160 -7.00 12.71 -21.82
C ILE A 160 -5.52 13.11 -21.67
N TYR A 161 -4.78 12.48 -20.73
CA TYR A 161 -3.39 12.80 -20.46
C TYR A 161 -2.42 11.91 -21.25
N THR A 162 -2.81 10.68 -21.56
CA THR A 162 -1.99 9.68 -22.24
C THR A 162 -2.84 8.90 -23.25
N PRO A 163 -3.23 9.52 -24.38
CA PRO A 163 -4.07 8.87 -25.40
C PRO A 163 -3.41 7.61 -25.95
N GLY A 164 -4.17 6.50 -25.98
CA GLY A 164 -3.70 5.21 -26.49
C GLY A 164 -2.95 4.35 -25.49
N GLU A 165 -2.79 4.77 -24.22
CA GLU A 165 -2.34 3.91 -23.15
C GLU A 165 -3.51 3.09 -22.58
N VAL A 166 -3.29 1.80 -22.40
CA VAL A 166 -4.23 0.89 -21.74
C VAL A 166 -4.22 1.15 -20.23
N ASP A 167 -5.40 1.21 -19.63
CA ASP A 167 -5.55 1.32 -18.19
C ASP A 167 -4.99 0.08 -17.48
N HIS A 168 -4.58 0.19 -16.22
CA HIS A 168 -4.10 -0.93 -15.43
C HIS A 168 -4.45 -0.79 -13.95
N ILE A 169 -4.39 -1.89 -13.24
CA ILE A 169 -4.69 -1.91 -11.80
C ILE A 169 -3.63 -1.14 -11.02
N VAL A 170 -4.09 -0.24 -10.15
CA VAL A 170 -3.26 0.39 -9.13
C VAL A 170 -3.35 -0.40 -7.84
N LYS A 171 -4.56 -0.84 -7.48
CA LYS A 171 -4.77 -1.52 -6.20
C LYS A 171 -6.00 -2.42 -6.25
N ILE A 172 -5.83 -3.67 -5.87
CA ILE A 172 -6.95 -4.54 -5.54
C ILE A 172 -7.36 -4.26 -4.09
N LEU A 173 -8.64 -3.94 -3.90
CA LEU A 173 -9.18 -3.51 -2.61
C LEU A 173 -9.69 -4.67 -1.76
N GLY A 174 -10.15 -5.74 -2.41
CA GLY A 174 -10.65 -6.94 -1.76
C GLY A 174 -11.83 -7.58 -2.47
N ILE A 175 -12.29 -8.68 -1.88
CA ILE A 175 -13.52 -9.36 -2.31
C ILE A 175 -14.59 -9.10 -1.26
N VAL A 176 -15.67 -8.45 -1.69
CA VAL A 176 -16.80 -8.06 -0.83
C VAL A 176 -18.10 -8.46 -1.52
N ASN A 177 -18.94 -9.24 -0.84
CA ASN A 177 -20.21 -9.74 -1.39
C ASN A 177 -20.04 -10.46 -2.75
N ASP A 178 -19.02 -11.32 -2.86
CA ASP A 178 -18.64 -12.05 -4.09
C ASP A 178 -18.21 -11.15 -5.26
N LEU A 179 -17.91 -9.87 -4.99
CA LEU A 179 -17.40 -8.92 -5.95
C LEU A 179 -15.93 -8.59 -5.66
N LEU A 180 -15.08 -8.71 -6.67
CA LEU A 180 -13.69 -8.29 -6.65
C LEU A 180 -13.60 -6.81 -7.00
N TRP A 181 -13.21 -5.99 -6.03
CA TRP A 181 -13.07 -4.55 -6.21
C TRP A 181 -11.62 -4.14 -6.43
N PHE A 182 -11.38 -3.30 -7.43
CA PHE A 182 -10.05 -2.72 -7.69
C PHE A 182 -10.14 -1.30 -8.25
N SER A 183 -9.09 -0.51 -8.01
CA SER A 183 -8.91 0.82 -8.59
C SER A 183 -7.85 0.79 -9.69
N THR A 184 -8.00 1.70 -10.68
CA THR A 184 -7.12 1.77 -11.84
C THR A 184 -6.37 3.09 -11.91
N GLN A 185 -5.32 3.14 -12.74
CA GLN A 185 -4.48 4.32 -12.93
C GLN A 185 -5.27 5.49 -13.51
N PHE A 186 -6.26 5.23 -14.34
CA PHE A 186 -7.05 6.29 -14.98
C PHE A 186 -8.23 6.76 -14.12
N GLY A 187 -8.21 6.43 -12.81
CA GLY A 187 -9.19 6.91 -11.85
C GLY A 187 -10.55 6.23 -11.99
N ARG A 188 -10.54 4.93 -12.25
CA ARG A 188 -11.72 4.08 -12.27
C ARG A 188 -11.74 3.17 -11.05
N LEU A 189 -12.94 2.84 -10.60
CA LEU A 189 -13.21 1.84 -9.56
C LEU A 189 -14.15 0.79 -10.16
N VAL A 190 -13.69 -0.45 -10.21
CA VAL A 190 -14.37 -1.55 -10.90
C VAL A 190 -14.66 -2.68 -9.94
N ALA A 191 -15.84 -3.30 -10.09
CA ALA A 191 -16.22 -4.52 -9.40
C ALA A 191 -16.54 -5.63 -10.39
N LEU A 192 -15.86 -6.75 -10.26
CA LEU A 192 -16.10 -7.96 -11.03
C LEU A 192 -16.78 -9.02 -10.15
N ASP A 193 -17.77 -9.71 -10.70
CA ASP A 193 -18.32 -10.92 -10.10
C ASP A 193 -17.21 -12.00 -10.06
N VAL A 194 -16.87 -12.48 -8.88
CA VAL A 194 -15.75 -13.42 -8.67
C VAL A 194 -15.99 -14.75 -9.37
N ALA A 195 -17.22 -15.19 -9.54
CA ALA A 195 -17.52 -16.47 -10.19
C ALA A 195 -17.37 -16.41 -11.71
N THR A 196 -17.69 -15.26 -12.33
CA THR A 196 -17.81 -15.15 -13.79
C THR A 196 -16.82 -14.19 -14.45
N GLY A 197 -16.16 -13.32 -13.69
CA GLY A 197 -15.30 -12.25 -14.20
C GLY A 197 -16.05 -11.10 -14.88
N LYS A 198 -17.38 -11.09 -14.81
CA LYS A 198 -18.18 -10.04 -15.43
C LYS A 198 -18.18 -8.77 -14.59
N VAL A 199 -18.14 -7.64 -15.27
CA VAL A 199 -18.31 -6.33 -14.63
C VAL A 199 -19.71 -6.21 -14.06
N VAL A 200 -19.79 -5.82 -12.78
CA VAL A 200 -21.04 -5.53 -12.06
C VAL A 200 -21.19 -4.04 -11.84
N TYR A 201 -20.11 -3.39 -11.42
CA TYR A 201 -20.07 -1.94 -11.21
C TYR A 201 -18.83 -1.32 -11.84
N GLN A 202 -19.02 -0.15 -12.44
CA GLN A 202 -17.95 0.71 -12.94
C GLN A 202 -18.23 2.15 -12.52
N LEU A 203 -17.33 2.72 -11.74
CA LEU A 203 -17.37 4.13 -11.35
C LEU A 203 -16.14 4.81 -11.93
N SER A 204 -16.31 6.04 -12.41
CA SER A 204 -15.18 6.79 -12.96
C SER A 204 -15.16 8.24 -12.48
N GLY A 205 -13.98 8.66 -12.02
CA GLY A 205 -13.62 10.05 -11.84
C GLY A 205 -12.79 10.62 -13.01
N ASN A 206 -12.60 9.82 -14.08
CA ASN A 206 -11.86 10.24 -15.25
C ASN A 206 -12.74 11.14 -16.14
N PRO A 207 -12.30 12.37 -16.47
CA PRO A 207 -13.06 13.25 -17.38
C PRO A 207 -13.33 12.64 -18.77
N ALA A 208 -12.49 11.73 -19.27
CA ALA A 208 -12.67 11.04 -20.54
C ALA A 208 -13.89 10.11 -20.54
N ASP A 209 -14.35 9.66 -19.38
CA ASP A 209 -15.52 8.79 -19.24
C ASP A 209 -16.82 9.58 -19.04
N GLN A 210 -16.76 10.90 -19.04
CA GLN A 210 -17.93 11.74 -18.81
C GLN A 210 -19.01 11.53 -19.88
N GLY A 211 -20.20 11.14 -19.43
CA GLY A 211 -21.35 10.88 -20.32
C GLY A 211 -21.38 9.48 -20.93
N LYS A 212 -20.38 8.62 -20.67
CA LYS A 212 -20.45 7.20 -21.04
C LYS A 212 -21.41 6.49 -20.08
N VAL A 213 -22.33 5.70 -20.65
CA VAL A 213 -23.44 5.08 -19.89
C VAL A 213 -22.99 3.91 -19.02
N GLU A 214 -21.88 3.30 -19.33
CA GLU A 214 -21.25 2.19 -18.59
C GLU A 214 -20.66 2.63 -17.27
N TYR A 215 -20.36 3.93 -17.09
CA TYR A 215 -19.75 4.46 -15.89
C TYR A 215 -20.69 5.30 -15.04
N THR A 216 -20.78 4.98 -13.75
CA THR A 216 -21.31 5.92 -12.76
C THR A 216 -20.28 7.01 -12.50
N GLN A 217 -20.64 8.25 -12.79
CA GLN A 217 -19.74 9.39 -12.65
C GLN A 217 -19.60 9.78 -11.18
N VAL A 218 -18.35 9.94 -10.74
CA VAL A 218 -17.98 10.39 -9.40
C VAL A 218 -16.93 11.48 -9.50
N ALA A 219 -16.67 12.22 -8.44
CA ALA A 219 -15.52 13.11 -8.40
C ALA A 219 -14.21 12.30 -8.42
N GLY A 220 -13.05 12.95 -8.59
CA GLY A 220 -11.76 12.24 -8.64
C GLY A 220 -11.60 11.26 -7.48
N LEU A 221 -11.35 9.99 -7.80
CA LEU A 221 -11.32 8.92 -6.81
C LEU A 221 -10.09 9.00 -5.88
N GLY A 222 -8.91 9.36 -6.43
CA GLY A 222 -7.67 9.35 -5.65
C GLY A 222 -7.30 7.95 -5.15
N ASP A 223 -6.80 7.88 -3.91
CA ASP A 223 -6.47 6.61 -3.26
C ASP A 223 -7.72 5.94 -2.69
N CYS A 224 -7.94 4.67 -3.06
CA CYS A 224 -9.10 3.89 -2.63
C CYS A 224 -8.73 2.87 -1.55
N PHE A 225 -9.64 2.72 -0.58
CA PHE A 225 -9.47 1.83 0.57
C PHE A 225 -10.76 1.10 0.88
N TYR A 226 -10.68 -0.20 1.11
CA TYR A 226 -11.79 -0.95 1.68
C TYR A 226 -11.89 -0.68 3.19
N ARG A 227 -13.08 -0.33 3.66
CA ARG A 227 -13.40 -0.13 5.07
C ARG A 227 -14.30 -1.27 5.55
N GLU A 228 -13.73 -2.14 6.39
CA GLU A 228 -14.37 -3.38 6.81
C GLU A 228 -15.60 -3.14 7.70
N SER A 229 -15.58 -2.09 8.54
CA SER A 229 -16.62 -1.82 9.55
C SER A 229 -18.03 -1.68 8.99
N ASP A 230 -18.16 -1.16 7.77
CA ASP A 230 -19.44 -0.96 7.07
C ASP A 230 -19.43 -1.50 5.64
N ARG A 231 -18.38 -2.24 5.27
CA ARG A 231 -18.20 -2.82 3.93
C ARG A 231 -18.29 -1.80 2.81
N SER A 232 -17.70 -0.62 3.02
CA SER A 232 -17.66 0.44 2.03
C SER A 232 -16.26 0.60 1.43
N ILE A 233 -16.19 1.31 0.28
CA ILE A 233 -14.93 1.78 -0.26
C ILE A 233 -14.82 3.28 -0.02
N VAL A 234 -13.76 3.71 0.61
CA VAL A 234 -13.45 5.12 0.85
C VAL A 234 -12.38 5.57 -0.15
N CYS A 235 -12.73 6.53 -0.97
CA CYS A 235 -11.86 7.13 -1.97
C CYS A 235 -11.42 8.51 -1.49
N ILE A 236 -10.12 8.73 -1.37
CA ILE A 236 -9.55 9.96 -0.79
C ILE A 236 -8.70 10.66 -1.85
N SER A 237 -9.04 11.88 -2.17
CA SER A 237 -8.29 12.76 -3.07
C SER A 237 -7.90 14.05 -2.35
N TYR A 238 -7.10 14.89 -2.99
CA TYR A 238 -6.78 16.22 -2.46
C TYR A 238 -8.00 17.16 -2.44
N LEU A 239 -9.06 16.86 -3.20
CA LEU A 239 -10.30 17.65 -3.25
C LEU A 239 -11.32 17.24 -2.18
N GLY A 240 -11.23 16.03 -1.65
CA GLY A 240 -12.23 15.51 -0.75
C GLY A 240 -12.17 13.99 -0.59
N PHE A 241 -13.22 13.44 0.00
CA PHE A 241 -13.40 11.99 0.05
C PHE A 241 -14.80 11.60 -0.38
N GLN A 242 -14.92 10.38 -0.84
CA GLN A 242 -16.16 9.75 -1.25
C GLN A 242 -16.28 8.38 -0.61
N VAL A 243 -17.49 7.96 -0.30
CA VAL A 243 -17.80 6.63 0.21
C VAL A 243 -18.73 5.92 -0.75
N ILE A 244 -18.31 4.75 -1.23
CA ILE A 244 -19.06 3.91 -2.14
C ILE A 244 -19.63 2.72 -1.37
N ASP A 245 -20.94 2.48 -1.49
CA ASP A 245 -21.61 1.29 -0.98
C ASP A 245 -21.28 0.10 -1.88
N THR A 246 -20.58 -0.90 -1.35
CA THR A 246 -20.17 -2.07 -2.15
C THR A 246 -21.33 -2.99 -2.54
N SER A 247 -22.50 -2.86 -1.92
CA SER A 247 -23.67 -3.68 -2.23
C SER A 247 -24.47 -3.17 -3.41
N THR A 248 -24.42 -1.86 -3.67
CA THR A 248 -25.19 -1.20 -4.74
C THR A 248 -24.29 -0.55 -5.81
N GLY A 249 -23.02 -0.33 -5.51
CA GLY A 249 -22.12 0.45 -6.36
C GLY A 249 -22.42 1.94 -6.35
N ASP A 250 -23.28 2.43 -5.46
CA ASP A 250 -23.68 3.83 -5.42
C ASP A 250 -22.75 4.67 -4.56
N LEU A 251 -22.70 5.97 -4.87
CA LEU A 251 -22.08 6.99 -4.03
C LEU A 251 -22.94 7.22 -2.79
N ALA A 252 -22.54 6.67 -1.65
CA ALA A 252 -23.25 6.80 -0.36
C ALA A 252 -22.98 8.15 0.31
N GLU A 253 -21.76 8.67 0.19
CA GLU A 253 -21.35 9.92 0.82
C GLU A 253 -20.28 10.63 -0.02
N SER A 254 -20.32 11.97 -0.02
CA SER A 254 -19.29 12.82 -0.60
C SER A 254 -19.01 14.01 0.31
N CYS A 255 -17.74 14.35 0.47
CA CYS A 255 -17.29 15.50 1.24
C CYS A 255 -16.18 16.24 0.48
N VAL A 256 -16.40 17.50 0.19
CA VAL A 256 -15.40 18.40 -0.41
C VAL A 256 -14.64 19.10 0.69
N PHE A 257 -13.31 19.16 0.57
CA PHE A 257 -12.47 19.91 1.49
C PHE A 257 -12.57 21.40 1.14
N LEU A 258 -13.22 22.17 2.01
CA LEU A 258 -13.47 23.60 1.77
C LEU A 258 -12.16 24.39 1.89
N GLU A 259 -11.85 25.17 0.86
CA GLU A 259 -10.68 26.04 0.83
C GLU A 259 -10.74 27.17 1.87
N GLU A 260 -11.95 27.57 2.24
CA GLU A 260 -12.22 28.71 3.14
C GLU A 260 -12.06 28.39 4.63
N ASP A 261 -11.81 27.11 4.97
CA ASP A 261 -11.55 26.72 6.35
C ASP A 261 -10.04 26.79 6.66
N PRO A 262 -9.55 27.88 7.26
CA PRO A 262 -8.13 28.07 7.54
C PRO A 262 -7.58 27.08 8.57
N ASP A 263 -8.43 26.47 9.35
CA ASP A 263 -8.08 25.47 10.38
C ASP A 263 -8.37 24.04 9.90
N GLY A 264 -9.03 23.90 8.75
CA GLY A 264 -9.41 22.62 8.16
C GLY A 264 -8.36 22.03 7.21
N ILE A 265 -8.72 20.89 6.62
CA ILE A 265 -7.87 20.17 5.67
C ILE A 265 -7.71 20.93 4.34
N GLY A 266 -8.65 21.78 3.98
CA GLY A 266 -8.63 22.60 2.76
C GLY A 266 -7.50 23.64 2.68
N ARG A 267 -6.77 23.88 3.76
CA ARG A 267 -5.58 24.75 3.79
C ARG A 267 -4.36 24.15 3.10
N PHE A 268 -4.36 22.83 2.86
CA PHE A 268 -3.28 22.15 2.15
C PHE A 268 -3.49 22.28 0.64
N ASP A 269 -2.39 22.40 -0.11
CA ASP A 269 -2.40 22.40 -1.57
C ASP A 269 -2.62 21.00 -2.09
N TYR A 270 -1.86 20.05 -1.51
CA TYR A 270 -1.96 18.63 -1.80
C TYR A 270 -1.90 17.82 -0.52
N ILE A 271 -2.61 16.70 -0.53
CA ILE A 271 -2.45 15.61 0.41
C ILE A 271 -1.90 14.39 -0.33
N TYR A 272 -0.97 13.69 0.30
CA TYR A 272 -0.24 12.58 -0.29
C TYR A 272 -0.28 11.37 0.61
N ALA A 273 -0.17 10.20 0.00
CA ALA A 273 -0.06 8.92 0.68
C ALA A 273 -1.08 8.74 1.82
N PRO A 274 -2.38 8.99 1.57
CA PRO A 274 -3.37 8.76 2.60
C PRO A 274 -3.34 7.29 3.03
N ASN A 275 -3.58 7.06 4.32
CA ASN A 275 -3.69 5.71 4.88
C ASN A 275 -4.92 5.66 5.77
N LEU A 276 -5.90 4.84 5.41
CA LEU A 276 -7.16 4.70 6.10
C LEU A 276 -7.08 3.69 7.24
N GLN A 277 -7.58 4.07 8.42
CA GLN A 277 -7.77 3.19 9.57
C GLN A 277 -9.13 3.45 10.22
N GLY A 278 -10.09 2.59 9.95
CA GLY A 278 -11.47 2.77 10.41
C GLY A 278 -12.06 4.09 9.88
N ASP A 279 -12.44 4.99 10.78
CA ASP A 279 -13.02 6.29 10.45
C ASP A 279 -11.97 7.43 10.33
N TYR A 280 -10.69 7.12 10.39
CA TYR A 280 -9.62 8.11 10.31
C TYR A 280 -8.71 7.83 9.13
N PHE A 281 -8.20 8.89 8.50
CA PHE A 281 -7.06 8.75 7.61
C PHE A 281 -5.92 9.68 8.03
N THR A 282 -4.71 9.16 7.89
CA THR A 282 -3.48 9.95 8.00
C THR A 282 -3.00 10.32 6.62
N PHE A 283 -2.31 11.45 6.51
CA PHE A 283 -1.81 11.94 5.23
C PHE A 283 -0.56 12.79 5.41
N LEU A 284 0.23 12.87 4.37
CA LEU A 284 1.29 13.88 4.22
C LEU A 284 0.74 15.08 3.49
N ALA A 285 1.26 16.27 3.78
CA ALA A 285 0.72 17.49 3.19
C ALA A 285 1.78 18.54 2.84
N GLU A 286 1.46 19.30 1.81
CA GLU A 286 2.09 20.56 1.44
C GLU A 286 1.11 21.70 1.65
N MET A 287 1.56 22.82 2.25
CA MET A 287 0.73 23.99 2.46
C MET A 287 0.61 24.83 1.18
N LYS A 288 -0.55 25.44 0.92
CA LYS A 288 -0.75 26.39 -0.19
C LYS A 288 0.22 27.55 -0.19
N THR A 289 0.68 27.97 0.99
CA THR A 289 1.58 29.12 1.19
C THR A 289 3.07 28.76 1.15
N ASP A 290 3.41 27.47 1.03
CA ASP A 290 4.74 26.96 1.34
C ASP A 290 5.06 25.75 0.44
N ARG A 291 5.44 26.03 -0.82
CA ARG A 291 5.65 25.04 -1.89
C ARG A 291 7.12 24.60 -2.02
N TYR A 292 7.76 24.21 -0.91
CA TYR A 292 9.12 23.66 -0.89
C TYR A 292 9.19 22.17 -0.52
N GLY A 293 8.19 21.41 -0.97
CA GLY A 293 8.07 19.99 -0.69
C GLY A 293 7.28 19.70 0.57
N ILE A 294 6.98 18.41 0.74
CA ILE A 294 6.09 17.91 1.79
C ILE A 294 6.78 18.01 3.15
N GLY A 295 6.22 18.77 4.06
CA GLY A 295 6.79 18.98 5.39
C GLY A 295 5.87 18.64 6.55
N ARG A 296 4.60 18.31 6.27
CA ARG A 296 3.55 18.14 7.28
C ARG A 296 2.92 16.77 7.23
N VAL A 297 2.35 16.37 8.35
CA VAL A 297 1.49 15.20 8.49
C VAL A 297 0.18 15.63 9.14
N GLY A 298 -0.92 14.95 8.82
CA GLY A 298 -2.22 15.19 9.40
C GLY A 298 -3.01 13.93 9.70
N ILE A 299 -4.01 14.05 10.56
CA ILE A 299 -5.04 13.04 10.84
C ILE A 299 -6.40 13.70 10.66
N PHE A 300 -7.23 13.11 9.83
CA PHE A 300 -8.58 13.57 9.56
C PHE A 300 -9.61 12.52 9.97
N ASP A 301 -10.68 12.95 10.62
CA ASP A 301 -11.83 12.13 10.99
C ASP A 301 -12.89 12.24 9.88
N LEU A 302 -13.15 11.15 9.19
CA LEU A 302 -14.14 11.08 8.12
C LEU A 302 -15.56 11.31 8.64
N LYS A 303 -15.89 10.72 9.78
CA LYS A 303 -17.23 10.78 10.37
C LYS A 303 -17.55 12.17 10.91
N ALA A 304 -16.62 12.75 11.65
CA ALA A 304 -16.75 14.13 12.15
C ALA A 304 -16.47 15.17 11.05
N ARG A 305 -15.91 14.78 9.91
CA ARG A 305 -15.45 15.66 8.80
C ARG A 305 -14.52 16.75 9.29
N LYS A 306 -13.54 16.37 10.13
CA LYS A 306 -12.71 17.32 10.84
C LYS A 306 -11.24 16.92 10.85
N LEU A 307 -10.36 17.91 10.64
CA LEU A 307 -8.94 17.77 10.90
C LEU A 307 -8.71 17.67 12.41
N LEU A 308 -8.24 16.52 12.89
CA LEU A 308 -8.01 16.26 14.30
C LEU A 308 -6.64 16.74 14.77
N TRP A 309 -5.66 16.60 13.92
CA TRP A 309 -4.28 16.90 14.26
C TRP A 309 -3.47 17.17 13.00
N THR A 310 -2.48 18.04 13.13
CA THR A 310 -1.44 18.25 12.12
C THR A 310 -0.17 18.72 12.81
N GLU A 311 0.96 18.33 12.25
CA GLU A 311 2.29 18.67 12.73
C GLU A 311 3.21 19.03 11.58
N GLU A 312 4.03 20.06 11.73
CA GLU A 312 5.12 20.36 10.83
C GLU A 312 6.35 19.56 11.26
N ILE A 313 6.69 18.52 10.50
CA ILE A 313 7.80 17.62 10.80
C ILE A 313 9.12 18.25 10.38
N ILE A 314 9.13 18.84 9.18
CA ILE A 314 10.29 19.53 8.62
C ILE A 314 9.91 20.97 8.39
N PRO A 315 10.50 21.90 9.18
CA PRO A 315 10.18 23.33 9.09
C PRO A 315 10.43 23.90 7.68
N PHE A 316 9.62 24.88 7.29
CA PHE A 316 9.73 25.53 5.99
C PHE A 316 11.15 26.02 5.68
N GLU A 317 11.80 26.70 6.62
CA GLU A 317 13.16 27.22 6.44
C GLU A 317 14.18 26.10 6.23
N GLU A 318 14.00 24.95 6.87
CA GLU A 318 14.83 23.77 6.65
C GLU A 318 14.60 23.20 5.25
N ARG A 319 13.35 23.02 4.83
CA ARG A 319 13.02 22.52 3.48
C ARG A 319 13.62 23.42 2.41
N LYS A 320 13.46 24.73 2.53
CA LYS A 320 13.99 25.74 1.63
C LYS A 320 15.52 25.70 1.55
N ALA A 321 16.19 25.63 2.70
CA ALA A 321 17.65 25.67 2.77
C ALA A 321 18.31 24.36 2.34
N THR A 322 17.72 23.23 2.67
CA THR A 322 18.36 21.91 2.56
C THR A 322 17.71 20.99 1.55
N ARG A 323 16.55 21.34 1.00
CA ARG A 323 15.68 20.50 0.17
C ARG A 323 15.26 19.19 0.86
N ASN A 324 15.26 19.17 2.19
CA ASN A 324 14.72 18.04 2.95
C ASN A 324 13.20 18.06 2.88
N HIS A 325 12.56 16.91 2.71
CA HIS A 325 11.11 16.74 2.72
C HIS A 325 10.73 15.31 3.12
N LEU A 326 9.45 15.07 3.39
CA LEU A 326 8.95 13.74 3.72
C LEU A 326 8.86 12.87 2.46
N VAL A 327 9.13 11.58 2.60
CA VAL A 327 9.12 10.62 1.48
C VAL A 327 7.68 10.20 1.17
N THR A 328 7.25 10.38 -0.09
CA THR A 328 5.90 10.03 -0.56
C THR A 328 5.75 8.59 -0.99
N SER A 329 6.83 7.95 -1.43
CA SER A 329 6.82 6.58 -1.94
C SER A 329 6.73 5.51 -0.84
N GLN A 330 6.90 5.90 0.41
CA GLN A 330 6.70 5.01 1.56
C GLN A 330 5.43 5.45 2.28
N PRO A 331 4.42 4.57 2.40
CA PRO A 331 3.21 4.92 3.10
C PRO A 331 3.51 5.31 4.55
N LEU A 332 2.67 6.20 5.09
CA LEU A 332 2.65 6.47 6.51
C LEU A 332 2.32 5.19 7.24
N TYR A 333 3.22 4.74 8.09
CA TYR A 333 2.98 3.53 8.87
C TYR A 333 2.42 3.88 10.23
N ILE A 334 1.28 3.24 10.56
CA ILE A 334 0.70 3.30 11.90
C ILE A 334 0.70 1.90 12.48
N SER A 335 1.19 1.76 13.70
CA SER A 335 1.11 0.53 14.47
C SER A 335 0.70 0.86 15.91
N GLY A 336 -0.47 0.38 16.31
CA GLY A 336 -1.04 0.69 17.60
C GLY A 336 -1.25 2.20 17.78
N ASP A 337 -0.58 2.78 18.77
CA ASP A 337 -0.61 4.20 19.10
C ASP A 337 0.52 5.02 18.44
N LYS A 338 1.35 4.41 17.58
CA LYS A 338 2.53 5.04 16.99
C LYS A 338 2.38 5.31 15.50
N LEU A 339 2.95 6.44 15.08
CA LEU A 339 3.06 6.86 13.68
C LEU A 339 4.53 6.99 13.31
N TYR A 340 4.91 6.42 12.18
CA TYR A 340 6.26 6.40 11.64
C TYR A 340 6.32 7.12 10.30
N ILE A 341 7.26 8.04 10.15
CA ILE A 341 7.42 8.84 8.93
C ILE A 341 8.91 8.98 8.64
N LYS A 342 9.30 8.76 7.39
CA LYS A 342 10.68 8.91 6.95
C LYS A 342 10.84 10.16 6.09
N ASP A 343 11.95 10.88 6.23
CA ASP A 343 12.34 11.98 5.34
C ASP A 343 13.39 11.54 4.31
N VAL A 344 13.63 12.38 3.30
CA VAL A 344 14.58 12.07 2.21
C VAL A 344 16.05 12.11 2.64
N LYS A 345 16.32 12.56 3.87
CA LYS A 345 17.65 12.54 4.50
C LYS A 345 17.82 11.35 5.45
N ASP A 346 16.99 10.33 5.24
CA ASP A 346 17.07 9.08 5.98
C ASP A 346 16.83 9.22 7.50
N THR A 347 16.05 10.23 7.90
CA THR A 347 15.60 10.34 9.29
C THR A 347 14.22 9.72 9.45
N LEU A 348 14.07 8.80 10.38
CA LEU A 348 12.81 8.23 10.81
C LEU A 348 12.28 9.01 12.01
N HIS A 349 11.11 9.62 11.84
CA HIS A 349 10.39 10.35 12.87
C HIS A 349 9.29 9.46 13.45
N ILE A 350 9.23 9.35 14.78
CA ILE A 350 8.27 8.50 15.49
C ILE A 350 7.42 9.37 16.41
N PHE A 351 6.11 9.23 16.27
CA PHE A 351 5.11 9.91 17.09
C PHE A 351 4.26 8.90 17.85
N GLN A 352 3.73 9.30 18.99
CA GLN A 352 2.82 8.49 19.80
C GLN A 352 1.53 9.26 20.06
N ARG A 353 0.40 8.54 19.99
CA ARG A 353 -0.92 9.04 20.37
C ARG A 353 -0.97 9.18 21.90
N GLU A 354 -1.49 10.31 22.37
CA GLU A 354 -1.76 10.55 23.79
C GLU A 354 -3.06 9.88 24.24
#